data_d84c84f4cee1c7b24632d4ad50b9871b
#
_entry.id   d84c84f4cee1c7b24632d4ad50b9871b
#
_cell.length_a   1.000
_cell.length_b   1.000
_cell.length_c   1.000
_cell.angle_alpha   90.00
_cell.angle_beta   90.00
_cell.angle_gamma   90.00
#
_symmetry.space_group_name_H-M   'P 1'
#
loop_
_entity.id
_entity.type
_entity.pdbx_description
1 polymer ?
#
loop_
_entity_poly.entity_id
_entity_poly.type
_entity_poly.pdbx_seq_one_letter_code
_entity_poly.pdbx_strand_id
1 'polypeptide(L)'
;MNSLIKSATIIDKNSEFHNKSVDILIKNGIISDIAENIKNSKNYSEISFPNLHVSNGWFDYSVCSGEPGYEERDNLLNTLNVAAKSGFTSVGLQPNTFPVTEKSTEIEYLKAIAKNSNIDIYPIGALTKKSDGNELAELFEMKNAGAIGFGDYKKSIVNPNMLKLALLYSKDFNLPIFSFPFNKEISNNGVMNESKTSTMLGLKGIPNISEEIQIMRDISCLLYTSPSPRDRGWS
;
A
#
# COMPACT_ATOMS: atom_id res chain seq x y z
N MET A 1 3.07 -27.89 1.98
CA MET A 1 4.28 -28.00 2.83
C MET A 1 3.83 -28.14 4.26
N ASN A 2 4.45 -29.05 5.04
CA ASN A 2 4.12 -29.24 6.45
C ASN A 2 5.38 -28.98 7.27
N SER A 3 5.30 -28.13 8.30
CA SER A 3 6.45 -27.71 9.09
C SER A 3 6.07 -27.52 10.55
N LEU A 4 7.03 -27.69 11.42
CA LEU A 4 6.91 -27.40 12.86
C LEU A 4 7.95 -26.34 13.22
N ILE A 5 7.48 -25.18 13.62
CA ILE A 5 8.35 -24.12 14.15
C ILE A 5 8.47 -24.34 15.65
N LYS A 6 9.70 -24.44 16.16
CA LYS A 6 9.97 -24.73 17.56
C LYS A 6 10.39 -23.48 18.32
N SER A 7 9.82 -23.30 19.50
CA SER A 7 10.21 -22.28 20.48
C SER A 7 10.27 -20.85 19.88
N ALA A 8 9.28 -20.49 19.08
CA ALA A 8 9.19 -19.16 18.48
C ALA A 8 8.44 -18.18 19.38
N THR A 9 8.99 -17.00 19.58
CA THR A 9 8.30 -15.91 20.30
C THR A 9 7.33 -15.23 19.34
N ILE A 10 6.04 -15.22 19.66
CA ILE A 10 5.02 -14.59 18.82
C ILE A 10 4.96 -13.09 19.10
N ILE A 11 5.08 -12.28 18.03
CA ILE A 11 4.95 -10.82 18.06
C ILE A 11 3.67 -10.42 17.34
N ASP A 12 2.55 -10.56 18.04
CA ASP A 12 1.23 -10.15 17.56
C ASP A 12 0.35 -9.75 18.75
N LYS A 13 0.07 -8.45 18.89
CA LYS A 13 -0.74 -7.92 20.00
C LYS A 13 -2.17 -8.44 20.05
N ASN A 14 -2.68 -8.95 18.92
CA ASN A 14 -4.03 -9.50 18.82
C ASN A 14 -4.08 -11.00 19.15
N SER A 15 -2.92 -11.65 19.32
CA SER A 15 -2.81 -13.05 19.65
C SER A 15 -2.76 -13.27 21.18
N GLU A 16 -3.46 -14.28 21.68
CA GLU A 16 -3.34 -14.75 23.07
C GLU A 16 -1.93 -15.29 23.42
N PHE A 17 -1.13 -15.58 22.40
CA PHE A 17 0.26 -16.03 22.53
C PHE A 17 1.28 -14.88 22.40
N HIS A 18 0.84 -13.62 22.39
CA HIS A 18 1.75 -12.48 22.29
C HIS A 18 2.85 -12.53 23.37
N ASN A 19 4.11 -12.36 22.94
CA ASN A 19 5.32 -12.44 23.76
C ASN A 19 5.55 -13.80 24.45
N LYS A 20 4.83 -14.86 24.05
CA LYS A 20 5.08 -16.22 24.54
C LYS A 20 5.96 -16.97 23.55
N SER A 21 6.87 -17.81 24.09
CA SER A 21 7.66 -18.75 23.28
C SER A 21 6.88 -20.06 23.16
N VAL A 22 6.45 -20.39 21.95
CA VAL A 22 5.57 -21.52 21.65
C VAL A 22 5.99 -22.23 20.37
N ASP A 23 5.48 -23.46 20.21
CA ASP A 23 5.61 -24.20 18.97
C ASP A 23 4.43 -23.92 18.04
N ILE A 24 4.67 -23.84 16.75
CA ILE A 24 3.65 -23.58 15.72
C ILE A 24 3.67 -24.71 14.71
N LEU A 25 2.56 -25.43 14.59
CA LEU A 25 2.41 -26.50 13.61
C LEU A 25 1.69 -25.99 12.36
N ILE A 26 2.36 -26.08 11.22
CA ILE A 26 1.81 -25.72 9.92
C ILE A 26 1.52 -26.98 9.12
N LYS A 27 0.28 -27.12 8.63
CA LYS A 27 -0.16 -28.19 7.74
C LYS A 27 -0.79 -27.59 6.48
N ASN A 28 -0.31 -28.01 5.31
CA ASN A 28 -0.82 -27.54 4.03
C ASN A 28 -0.84 -26.00 3.89
N GLY A 29 0.17 -25.32 4.48
CA GLY A 29 0.28 -23.87 4.45
C GLY A 29 -0.60 -23.12 5.47
N ILE A 30 -1.32 -23.85 6.35
CA ILE A 30 -2.23 -23.27 7.35
C ILE A 30 -1.69 -23.58 8.75
N ILE A 31 -1.72 -22.62 9.67
CA ILE A 31 -1.44 -22.86 11.08
C ILE A 31 -2.54 -23.77 11.63
N SER A 32 -2.16 -24.98 12.05
CA SER A 32 -3.11 -25.97 12.53
C SER A 32 -3.11 -26.10 14.05
N ASP A 33 -2.03 -25.69 14.73
CA ASP A 33 -1.92 -25.75 16.19
C ASP A 33 -0.84 -24.81 16.69
N ILE A 34 -1.04 -24.22 17.87
CA ILE A 34 -0.06 -23.39 18.61
C ILE A 34 -0.09 -23.84 20.07
N ALA A 35 1.03 -24.33 20.59
CA ALA A 35 1.13 -24.78 21.97
C ALA A 35 2.56 -24.66 22.52
N GLU A 36 2.74 -24.74 23.84
CA GLU A 36 4.05 -24.63 24.48
C GLU A 36 5.02 -25.72 24.01
N ASN A 37 4.50 -26.93 23.73
CA ASN A 37 5.31 -28.04 23.23
C ASN A 37 4.47 -28.97 22.33
N ILE A 38 4.84 -29.04 21.05
CA ILE A 38 4.21 -29.93 20.08
C ILE A 38 5.19 -31.05 19.73
N LYS A 39 4.77 -32.31 19.95
CA LYS A 39 5.56 -33.48 19.56
C LYS A 39 5.53 -33.65 18.03
N ASN A 40 6.70 -33.73 17.41
CA ASN A 40 6.81 -34.01 15.98
C ASN A 40 6.62 -35.51 15.68
N SER A 41 5.40 -36.03 15.88
CA SER A 41 5.09 -37.45 15.69
C SER A 41 5.06 -37.90 14.20
N LYS A 42 5.05 -36.95 13.26
CA LYS A 42 4.95 -37.22 11.80
C LYS A 42 6.20 -36.81 11.01
N ASN A 43 7.33 -36.56 11.69
CA ASN A 43 8.58 -36.13 11.06
C ASN A 43 8.41 -34.94 10.09
N TYR A 44 7.67 -33.92 10.49
CA TYR A 44 7.60 -32.67 9.78
C TYR A 44 8.96 -31.94 9.77
N SER A 45 9.21 -31.13 8.76
CA SER A 45 10.41 -30.29 8.72
C SER A 45 10.38 -29.33 9.92
N GLU A 46 11.40 -29.40 10.78
CA GLU A 46 11.52 -28.53 11.95
C GLU A 46 12.31 -27.27 11.60
N ILE A 47 11.80 -26.14 12.06
CA ILE A 47 12.45 -24.83 11.98
C ILE A 47 12.70 -24.38 13.42
N SER A 48 13.97 -24.29 13.79
CA SER A 48 14.39 -23.86 15.12
C SER A 48 15.65 -23.03 15.03
N PHE A 49 15.61 -21.83 15.61
CA PHE A 49 16.76 -20.93 15.70
C PHE A 49 16.78 -20.27 17.08
N PRO A 50 17.98 -19.91 17.58
CA PRO A 50 18.08 -19.09 18.78
C PRO A 50 17.34 -17.76 18.60
N ASN A 51 16.53 -17.37 19.60
CA ASN A 51 15.76 -16.12 19.55
C ASN A 51 14.82 -15.98 18.34
N LEU A 52 14.23 -17.08 17.89
CA LEU A 52 13.28 -17.04 16.78
C LEU A 52 12.03 -16.23 17.18
N HIS A 53 11.69 -15.28 16.34
CA HIS A 53 10.47 -14.48 16.47
C HIS A 53 9.58 -14.69 15.25
N VAL A 54 8.28 -14.72 15.46
CA VAL A 54 7.27 -14.85 14.41
C VAL A 54 6.27 -13.72 14.55
N SER A 55 6.00 -13.03 13.48
CA SER A 55 4.98 -11.99 13.39
C SER A 55 4.07 -12.23 12.19
N ASN A 56 2.97 -11.46 12.12
CA ASN A 56 2.24 -11.33 10.86
C ASN A 56 3.16 -10.80 9.76
N GLY A 57 2.93 -11.25 8.54
CA GLY A 57 3.67 -10.75 7.38
C GLY A 57 3.41 -9.25 7.17
N TRP A 58 4.40 -8.57 6.61
CA TRP A 58 4.30 -7.12 6.40
C TRP A 58 3.54 -6.79 5.13
N PHE A 59 2.91 -5.63 5.13
CA PHE A 59 2.25 -5.02 3.99
C PHE A 59 2.95 -3.71 3.61
N ASP A 60 3.44 -3.62 2.38
CA ASP A 60 3.92 -2.36 1.81
C ASP A 60 2.84 -1.82 0.85
N TYR A 61 2.26 -0.67 1.18
CA TYR A 61 1.20 -0.06 0.37
C TYR A 61 1.72 0.80 -0.81
N SER A 62 3.03 0.91 -1.01
CA SER A 62 3.61 1.84 -2.00
C SER A 62 4.71 1.22 -2.84
N VAL A 63 4.40 0.09 -3.47
CA VAL A 63 5.34 -0.63 -4.34
C VAL A 63 5.12 -0.25 -5.79
N CYS A 64 6.22 0.02 -6.51
CA CYS A 64 6.23 0.25 -7.93
C CYS A 64 6.83 -0.97 -8.64
N SER A 65 6.03 -1.69 -9.42
CA SER A 65 6.57 -2.61 -10.41
C SER A 65 6.89 -1.84 -11.70
N GLY A 66 7.86 -2.26 -12.48
CA GLY A 66 8.08 -1.68 -13.81
C GLY A 66 7.05 -2.13 -14.82
N GLU A 67 6.32 -3.20 -14.54
CA GLU A 67 5.36 -3.83 -15.43
C GLU A 67 3.91 -3.39 -15.10
N PRO A 68 3.10 -3.06 -16.14
CA PRO A 68 3.46 -2.98 -17.56
C PRO A 68 4.22 -1.70 -17.96
N GLY A 69 5.02 -1.81 -19.03
CA GLY A 69 5.56 -0.68 -19.80
C GLY A 69 6.95 -0.20 -19.42
N TYR A 70 7.54 -0.68 -18.35
CA TYR A 70 8.91 -0.37 -17.89
C TYR A 70 9.62 -1.63 -17.41
N GLU A 71 9.42 -2.75 -18.11
CA GLU A 71 9.94 -4.06 -17.76
C GLU A 71 11.48 -4.09 -17.75
N GLU A 72 12.12 -3.15 -18.44
CA GLU A 72 13.59 -2.98 -18.40
C GLU A 72 14.11 -2.55 -17.01
N ARG A 73 13.27 -1.97 -16.15
CA ARG A 73 13.62 -1.62 -14.78
C ARG A 73 13.35 -2.77 -13.83
N ASP A 74 12.14 -3.33 -13.90
CA ASP A 74 11.74 -4.47 -13.09
C ASP A 74 10.43 -5.06 -13.65
N ASN A 75 10.22 -6.35 -13.45
CA ASN A 75 8.95 -7.00 -13.74
C ASN A 75 8.21 -7.39 -12.45
N LEU A 76 6.89 -7.57 -12.56
CA LEU A 76 6.04 -7.81 -11.40
C LEU A 76 6.45 -9.07 -10.64
N LEU A 77 6.78 -10.18 -11.32
CA LEU A 77 7.15 -11.42 -10.66
C LEU A 77 8.46 -11.27 -9.84
N ASN A 78 9.45 -10.53 -10.37
CA ASN A 78 10.68 -10.25 -9.62
C ASN A 78 10.39 -9.37 -8.39
N THR A 79 9.60 -8.30 -8.55
CA THR A 79 9.14 -7.45 -7.44
C THR A 79 8.50 -8.30 -6.33
N LEU A 80 7.59 -9.23 -6.68
CA LEU A 80 6.92 -10.10 -5.70
C LEU A 80 7.90 -11.10 -5.04
N ASN A 81 8.85 -11.64 -5.80
CA ASN A 81 9.89 -12.52 -5.24
C ASN A 81 10.79 -11.78 -4.24
N VAL A 82 11.15 -10.53 -4.54
CA VAL A 82 11.94 -9.69 -3.62
C VAL A 82 11.13 -9.38 -2.37
N ALA A 83 9.84 -9.02 -2.50
CA ALA A 83 8.94 -8.79 -1.39
C ALA A 83 8.86 -10.03 -0.46
N ALA A 84 8.66 -11.22 -1.03
CA ALA A 84 8.63 -12.48 -0.27
C ALA A 84 9.92 -12.73 0.52
N LYS A 85 11.08 -12.54 -0.13
CA LYS A 85 12.39 -12.70 0.52
C LYS A 85 12.64 -11.68 1.63
N SER A 86 11.98 -10.53 1.56
CA SER A 86 12.11 -9.43 2.52
C SER A 86 11.10 -9.50 3.68
N GLY A 87 10.25 -10.55 3.72
CA GLY A 87 9.28 -10.76 4.80
C GLY A 87 7.91 -10.09 4.59
N PHE A 88 7.65 -9.54 3.41
CA PHE A 88 6.32 -9.06 3.06
C PHE A 88 5.46 -10.24 2.60
N THR A 89 4.18 -10.19 2.94
CA THR A 89 3.16 -11.14 2.47
C THR A 89 2.17 -10.48 1.51
N SER A 90 2.16 -9.16 1.48
CA SER A 90 1.24 -8.38 0.66
C SER A 90 1.88 -7.07 0.21
N VAL A 91 1.52 -6.60 -0.98
CA VAL A 91 2.00 -5.33 -1.52
C VAL A 91 0.89 -4.54 -2.20
N GLY A 92 0.87 -3.22 -1.98
CA GLY A 92 0.04 -2.26 -2.71
C GLY A 92 0.78 -1.75 -3.94
N LEU A 93 0.27 -2.04 -5.14
CA LEU A 93 0.90 -1.64 -6.39
C LEU A 93 0.43 -0.26 -6.83
N GLN A 94 1.36 0.65 -7.03
CA GLN A 94 1.10 2.02 -7.48
C GLN A 94 0.77 2.06 -8.98
N PRO A 95 -0.07 3.03 -9.44
CA PRO A 95 -0.54 3.09 -10.83
C PRO A 95 0.46 3.68 -11.83
N ASN A 96 1.72 3.87 -11.43
CA ASN A 96 2.78 4.51 -12.24
C ASN A 96 3.38 3.59 -13.31
N THR A 97 2.53 2.92 -14.04
CA THR A 97 2.82 2.00 -15.16
C THR A 97 2.62 2.70 -16.51
N PHE A 98 2.91 2.01 -17.61
CA PHE A 98 2.60 2.50 -18.95
C PHE A 98 1.96 1.37 -19.81
N PRO A 99 0.67 1.50 -20.16
CA PRO A 99 -0.21 2.61 -19.78
C PRO A 99 -0.39 2.72 -18.27
N VAL A 100 -0.83 3.90 -17.81
CA VAL A 100 -1.20 4.12 -16.40
C VAL A 100 -2.33 3.17 -16.03
N THR A 101 -2.30 2.60 -14.83
CA THR A 101 -3.37 1.73 -14.33
C THR A 101 -4.61 2.57 -14.02
N GLU A 102 -5.42 2.85 -15.05
CA GLU A 102 -6.59 3.76 -14.98
C GLU A 102 -7.92 3.10 -15.36
N LYS A 103 -7.89 1.79 -15.70
CA LYS A 103 -9.05 0.98 -16.10
C LYS A 103 -9.07 -0.38 -15.39
N SER A 104 -10.22 -1.04 -15.44
CA SER A 104 -10.37 -2.40 -14.89
C SER A 104 -9.41 -3.42 -15.52
N THR A 105 -9.17 -3.30 -16.82
CA THR A 105 -8.31 -4.22 -17.58
C THR A 105 -6.87 -4.28 -17.08
N GLU A 106 -6.28 -3.13 -16.66
CA GLU A 106 -4.94 -3.10 -16.09
C GLU A 106 -4.92 -3.75 -14.70
N ILE A 107 -5.97 -3.55 -13.89
CA ILE A 107 -6.10 -4.19 -12.58
C ILE A 107 -6.19 -5.71 -12.74
N GLU A 108 -7.03 -6.19 -13.66
CA GLU A 108 -7.18 -7.62 -13.95
C GLU A 108 -5.89 -8.24 -14.47
N TYR A 109 -5.16 -7.54 -15.33
CA TYR A 109 -3.86 -7.96 -15.85
C TYR A 109 -2.85 -8.17 -14.72
N LEU A 110 -2.68 -7.20 -13.83
CA LEU A 110 -1.77 -7.32 -12.68
C LEU A 110 -2.15 -8.52 -11.81
N LYS A 111 -3.44 -8.70 -11.50
CA LYS A 111 -3.92 -9.83 -10.70
C LYS A 111 -3.72 -11.18 -11.39
N ALA A 112 -3.84 -11.23 -12.71
CA ALA A 112 -3.61 -12.46 -13.49
C ALA A 112 -2.14 -12.89 -13.43
N ILE A 113 -1.18 -11.96 -13.55
CA ILE A 113 0.25 -12.25 -13.41
C ILE A 113 0.58 -12.76 -12.02
N ALA A 114 0.04 -12.11 -10.99
CA ALA A 114 0.33 -12.45 -9.59
C ALA A 114 -0.40 -13.70 -9.08
N LYS A 115 -1.31 -14.29 -9.85
CA LYS A 115 -2.20 -15.39 -9.42
C LYS A 115 -1.49 -16.57 -8.76
N ASN A 116 -0.27 -16.88 -9.21
CA ASN A 116 0.52 -18.00 -8.69
C ASN A 116 1.66 -17.54 -7.76
N SER A 117 1.66 -16.28 -7.36
CA SER A 117 2.61 -15.75 -6.39
C SER A 117 2.24 -16.16 -4.96
N ASN A 118 3.25 -16.22 -4.08
CA ASN A 118 3.02 -16.35 -2.63
C ASN A 118 2.74 -15.00 -1.96
N ILE A 119 2.72 -13.91 -2.73
CA ILE A 119 2.47 -12.55 -2.25
C ILE A 119 1.15 -12.07 -2.82
N ASP A 120 0.28 -11.62 -1.94
CA ASP A 120 -0.97 -10.98 -2.34
C ASP A 120 -0.71 -9.58 -2.89
N ILE A 121 -1.34 -9.25 -4.01
CA ILE A 121 -1.26 -7.91 -4.57
C ILE A 121 -2.57 -7.15 -4.35
N TYR A 122 -2.40 -5.87 -4.05
CA TYR A 122 -3.47 -4.91 -3.86
C TYR A 122 -3.26 -3.72 -4.80
N PRO A 123 -3.74 -3.76 -6.04
CA PRO A 123 -3.56 -2.67 -6.98
C PRO A 123 -4.25 -1.38 -6.52
N ILE A 124 -3.56 -0.27 -6.69
CA ILE A 124 -4.09 1.09 -6.53
C ILE A 124 -4.34 1.61 -7.94
N GLY A 125 -5.56 2.03 -8.23
CA GLY A 125 -5.90 2.64 -9.50
C GLY A 125 -5.49 4.11 -9.56
N ALA A 126 -5.21 4.63 -10.74
CA ALA A 126 -5.05 6.07 -10.91
C ALA A 126 -6.35 6.80 -10.54
N LEU A 127 -6.23 7.93 -9.86
CA LEU A 127 -7.37 8.78 -9.53
C LEU A 127 -7.87 9.52 -10.76
N THR A 128 -6.92 9.99 -11.58
CA THR A 128 -7.23 10.74 -12.79
C THR A 128 -6.64 10.04 -14.03
N LYS A 129 -7.28 10.25 -15.16
CA LYS A 129 -6.80 9.72 -16.45
C LYS A 129 -5.36 10.18 -16.71
N LYS A 130 -4.50 9.26 -17.11
CA LYS A 130 -3.05 9.49 -17.33
C LYS A 130 -2.33 10.05 -16.09
N SER A 131 -2.97 10.06 -14.95
CA SER A 131 -2.52 10.74 -13.72
C SER A 131 -2.16 12.20 -14.01
N ASP A 132 -3.02 12.94 -14.74
CA ASP A 132 -2.76 14.33 -15.16
C ASP A 132 -3.57 15.39 -14.36
N GLY A 133 -4.48 14.94 -13.46
CA GLY A 133 -5.24 15.80 -12.57
C GLY A 133 -6.47 16.48 -13.20
N ASN A 134 -6.83 16.16 -14.46
CA ASN A 134 -7.85 16.90 -15.22
C ASN A 134 -9.21 16.19 -15.27
N GLU A 135 -9.23 14.85 -15.36
CA GLU A 135 -10.44 14.06 -15.52
C GLU A 135 -10.34 12.80 -14.65
N LEU A 136 -11.42 12.41 -13.96
CA LEU A 136 -11.43 11.17 -13.18
C LEU A 136 -11.25 9.94 -14.07
N ALA A 137 -10.51 8.96 -13.57
CA ALA A 137 -10.38 7.64 -14.18
C ALA A 137 -11.64 6.80 -13.95
N GLU A 138 -11.65 5.56 -14.41
CA GLU A 138 -12.79 4.63 -14.29
C GLU A 138 -12.83 3.98 -12.89
N LEU A 139 -13.08 4.79 -11.84
CA LEU A 139 -12.92 4.37 -10.43
C LEU A 139 -13.82 3.20 -10.05
N PHE A 140 -15.08 3.20 -10.51
CA PHE A 140 -16.04 2.15 -10.18
C PHE A 140 -15.66 0.80 -10.80
N GLU A 141 -15.26 0.81 -12.04
CA GLU A 141 -14.82 -0.37 -12.79
C GLU A 141 -13.54 -0.95 -12.18
N MET A 142 -12.58 -0.09 -11.84
CA MET A 142 -11.34 -0.51 -11.16
C MET A 142 -11.60 -1.10 -9.77
N LYS A 143 -12.52 -0.51 -9.00
CA LYS A 143 -12.94 -1.10 -7.71
C LYS A 143 -13.48 -2.51 -7.91
N ASN A 144 -14.38 -2.71 -8.88
CA ASN A 144 -14.98 -4.02 -9.14
C ASN A 144 -13.95 -5.05 -9.63
N ALA A 145 -12.90 -4.62 -10.34
CA ALA A 145 -11.75 -5.44 -10.70
C ALA A 145 -10.83 -5.75 -9.50
N GLY A 146 -10.97 -5.02 -8.38
CA GLY A 146 -10.28 -5.28 -7.12
C GLY A 146 -9.18 -4.28 -6.77
N ALA A 147 -9.26 -3.05 -7.25
CA ALA A 147 -8.47 -1.95 -6.72
C ALA A 147 -8.86 -1.65 -5.26
N ILE A 148 -7.87 -1.34 -4.43
CA ILE A 148 -8.07 -1.06 -2.98
C ILE A 148 -8.13 0.44 -2.66
N GLY A 149 -7.91 1.31 -3.63
CA GLY A 149 -7.93 2.75 -3.49
C GLY A 149 -7.42 3.43 -4.75
N PHE A 150 -7.38 4.76 -4.74
CA PHE A 150 -7.05 5.55 -5.92
C PHE A 150 -6.07 6.67 -5.59
N GLY A 151 -5.13 6.92 -6.50
CA GLY A 151 -4.15 8.00 -6.36
C GLY A 151 -3.28 8.14 -7.60
N ASP A 152 -2.69 9.31 -7.78
CA ASP A 152 -1.84 9.57 -8.94
C ASP A 152 -0.34 9.46 -8.60
N TYR A 153 -0.02 8.59 -7.61
CA TYR A 153 1.33 8.34 -7.12
C TYR A 153 2.03 9.65 -6.69
N LYS A 154 3.16 10.01 -7.29
CA LYS A 154 3.94 11.23 -6.96
C LYS A 154 3.46 12.47 -7.69
N LYS A 155 2.19 12.54 -8.04
CA LYS A 155 1.56 13.70 -8.69
C LYS A 155 0.44 14.25 -7.81
N SER A 156 0.50 15.54 -7.52
CA SER A 156 -0.51 16.23 -6.74
C SER A 156 -1.71 16.58 -7.61
N ILE A 157 -2.91 16.43 -7.06
CA ILE A 157 -4.12 16.98 -7.68
C ILE A 157 -4.15 18.48 -7.42
N VAL A 158 -3.86 19.28 -8.42
CA VAL A 158 -3.80 20.75 -8.31
C VAL A 158 -5.19 21.36 -8.17
N ASN A 159 -6.16 20.88 -8.92
CA ASN A 159 -7.53 21.37 -8.91
C ASN A 159 -8.32 20.88 -7.67
N PRO A 160 -8.69 21.79 -6.72
CA PRO A 160 -9.42 21.38 -5.51
C PRO A 160 -10.80 20.80 -5.81
N ASN A 161 -11.47 21.26 -6.88
CA ASN A 161 -12.76 20.73 -7.28
C ASN A 161 -12.65 19.29 -7.79
N MET A 162 -11.56 18.94 -8.47
CA MET A 162 -11.28 17.57 -8.89
C MET A 162 -11.16 16.64 -7.66
N LEU A 163 -10.37 17.04 -6.67
CA LEU A 163 -10.23 16.28 -5.43
C LEU A 163 -11.57 16.15 -4.69
N LYS A 164 -12.33 17.24 -4.60
CA LYS A 164 -13.67 17.21 -3.98
C LYS A 164 -14.60 16.20 -4.69
N LEU A 165 -14.65 16.22 -6.02
CA LEU A 165 -15.46 15.28 -6.79
C LEU A 165 -14.99 13.83 -6.60
N ALA A 166 -13.69 13.61 -6.60
CA ALA A 166 -13.09 12.30 -6.34
C ALA A 166 -13.49 11.76 -4.96
N LEU A 167 -13.42 12.59 -3.91
CA LEU A 167 -13.81 12.23 -2.55
C LEU A 167 -15.30 11.91 -2.45
N LEU A 168 -16.17 12.69 -3.10
CA LEU A 168 -17.60 12.42 -3.14
C LEU A 168 -17.90 11.09 -3.83
N TYR A 169 -17.26 10.84 -4.97
CA TYR A 169 -17.46 9.62 -5.74
C TYR A 169 -16.91 8.38 -5.05
N SER A 170 -15.71 8.47 -4.43
CA SER A 170 -15.09 7.35 -3.73
C SER A 170 -15.79 6.95 -2.43
N LYS A 171 -16.57 7.88 -1.82
CA LYS A 171 -17.36 7.62 -0.63
C LYS A 171 -18.35 6.47 -0.82
N ASP A 172 -19.03 6.42 -1.99
CA ASP A 172 -19.99 5.37 -2.32
C ASP A 172 -19.34 3.99 -2.42
N PHE A 173 -18.03 3.95 -2.61
CA PHE A 173 -17.26 2.70 -2.72
C PHE A 173 -16.58 2.30 -1.41
N ASN A 174 -16.54 3.20 -0.42
CA ASN A 174 -15.76 3.04 0.80
C ASN A 174 -14.28 2.72 0.54
N LEU A 175 -13.68 3.36 -0.46
CA LEU A 175 -12.26 3.22 -0.81
C LEU A 175 -11.48 4.51 -0.54
N PRO A 176 -10.24 4.39 -0.04
CA PRO A 176 -9.39 5.55 0.24
C PRO A 176 -8.88 6.21 -1.04
N ILE A 177 -8.65 7.53 -0.94
CA ILE A 177 -7.86 8.29 -1.90
C ILE A 177 -6.48 8.55 -1.29
N PHE A 178 -5.43 8.23 -2.05
CA PHE A 178 -4.04 8.48 -1.72
C PHE A 178 -3.63 9.83 -2.32
N SER A 179 -3.46 10.83 -1.47
CA SER A 179 -2.97 12.14 -1.90
C SER A 179 -1.45 12.21 -1.82
N PHE A 180 -0.83 12.87 -2.79
CA PHE A 180 0.56 13.29 -2.73
C PHE A 180 0.62 14.80 -2.49
N PRO A 181 0.85 15.25 -1.25
CA PRO A 181 0.75 16.64 -0.88
C PRO A 181 2.02 17.40 -1.28
N PHE A 182 2.04 17.94 -2.48
CA PHE A 182 3.20 18.67 -2.99
C PHE A 182 2.78 19.82 -3.91
N ASN A 183 3.05 21.06 -3.50
CA ASN A 183 2.81 22.22 -4.34
C ASN A 183 4.06 22.54 -5.16
N LYS A 184 3.98 22.27 -6.47
CA LYS A 184 5.10 22.42 -7.41
C LYS A 184 5.55 23.88 -7.56
N GLU A 185 4.64 24.83 -7.50
CA GLU A 185 4.95 26.27 -7.66
C GLU A 185 5.76 26.79 -6.46
N ILE A 186 5.35 26.41 -5.26
CA ILE A 186 6.08 26.79 -4.02
C ILE A 186 7.42 26.07 -3.95
N SER A 187 7.50 24.80 -4.32
CA SER A 187 8.76 24.05 -4.32
C SER A 187 9.80 24.59 -5.29
N ASN A 188 9.35 25.25 -6.37
CA ASN A 188 10.15 26.03 -7.31
C ASN A 188 11.48 25.35 -7.70
N ASN A 189 11.42 24.07 -8.11
CA ASN A 189 12.57 23.24 -8.46
C ASN A 189 13.64 23.10 -7.34
N GLY A 190 13.23 23.12 -6.09
CA GLY A 190 14.09 22.72 -4.97
C GLY A 190 14.48 21.24 -5.09
N VAL A 191 15.66 20.86 -4.61
CA VAL A 191 16.23 19.52 -4.76
C VAL A 191 16.31 18.75 -3.44
N MET A 192 16.09 19.44 -2.32
CA MET A 192 16.05 18.86 -0.97
C MET A 192 15.21 19.77 -0.06
N ASN A 193 14.82 19.28 1.11
CA ASN A 193 14.09 20.09 2.07
C ASN A 193 14.91 21.33 2.49
N GLU A 194 14.24 22.47 2.60
CA GLU A 194 14.84 23.70 3.10
C GLU A 194 15.30 23.52 4.56
N SER A 195 16.57 23.72 4.78
CA SER A 195 17.20 23.49 6.09
C SER A 195 18.56 24.17 6.17
N LYS A 196 19.18 24.16 7.34
CA LYS A 196 20.57 24.56 7.51
C LYS A 196 21.50 23.79 6.56
N THR A 197 21.22 22.51 6.33
CA THR A 197 22.02 21.66 5.44
C THR A 197 21.91 22.10 3.98
N SER A 198 20.72 22.42 3.49
CA SER A 198 20.55 22.90 2.10
C SER A 198 21.31 24.20 1.87
N THR A 199 21.27 25.13 2.86
CA THR A 199 22.01 26.40 2.81
C THR A 199 23.52 26.17 2.81
N MET A 200 24.03 25.30 3.69
CA MET A 200 25.46 24.98 3.74
C MET A 200 25.99 24.33 2.47
N LEU A 201 25.16 23.51 1.79
CA LEU A 201 25.51 22.86 0.54
C LEU A 201 25.30 23.75 -0.69
N GLY A 202 24.73 24.95 -0.52
CA GLY A 202 24.37 25.83 -1.64
C GLY A 202 23.29 25.26 -2.55
N LEU A 203 22.47 24.33 -2.03
CA LEU A 203 21.41 23.67 -2.78
C LEU A 203 20.07 24.38 -2.51
N LYS A 204 19.25 24.47 -3.57
CA LYS A 204 17.94 25.08 -3.46
C LYS A 204 17.01 24.22 -2.60
N GLY A 205 16.52 24.79 -1.51
CA GLY A 205 15.59 24.15 -0.59
C GLY A 205 14.16 24.11 -1.12
N ILE A 206 13.40 23.11 -0.69
CA ILE A 206 11.96 23.02 -0.83
C ILE A 206 11.36 23.46 0.51
N PRO A 207 10.62 24.58 0.55
CA PRO A 207 9.99 25.04 1.80
C PRO A 207 8.93 24.05 2.29
N ASN A 208 8.85 23.80 3.59
CA ASN A 208 7.85 22.90 4.20
C ASN A 208 6.41 23.29 3.84
N ILE A 209 6.16 24.60 3.69
CA ILE A 209 4.85 25.12 3.30
C ILE A 209 4.34 24.55 1.96
N SER A 210 5.24 24.01 1.10
CA SER A 210 4.83 23.36 -0.15
C SER A 210 3.99 22.09 0.08
N GLU A 211 4.22 21.40 1.19
CA GLU A 211 3.44 20.23 1.62
C GLU A 211 2.25 20.67 2.50
N GLU A 212 2.49 21.58 3.46
CA GLU A 212 1.51 22.02 4.45
C GLU A 212 0.25 22.63 3.81
N ILE A 213 0.40 23.51 2.82
CA ILE A 213 -0.73 24.12 2.09
C ILE A 213 -1.56 23.04 1.38
N GLN A 214 -0.88 22.08 0.78
CA GLN A 214 -1.57 21.00 0.07
C GLN A 214 -2.35 20.12 1.04
N ILE A 215 -1.76 19.75 2.18
CA ILE A 215 -2.40 18.96 3.24
C ILE A 215 -3.62 19.71 3.79
N MET A 216 -3.47 21.00 4.13
CA MET A 216 -4.58 21.80 4.65
C MET A 216 -5.75 21.87 3.67
N ARG A 217 -5.47 22.04 2.38
CA ARG A 217 -6.49 22.03 1.33
C ARG A 217 -7.18 20.68 1.25
N ASP A 218 -6.41 19.59 1.23
CA ASP A 218 -6.94 18.24 1.09
C ASP A 218 -7.81 17.85 2.28
N ILE A 219 -7.40 18.20 3.52
CA ILE A 219 -8.20 18.03 4.73
C ILE A 219 -9.50 18.84 4.64
N SER A 220 -9.44 20.09 4.17
CA SER A 220 -10.62 20.94 4.02
C SER A 220 -11.61 20.33 3.02
N CYS A 221 -11.15 19.79 1.91
CA CYS A 221 -11.98 19.07 0.94
C CYS A 221 -12.59 17.81 1.56
N LEU A 222 -11.82 17.03 2.32
CA LEU A 222 -12.30 15.83 3.00
C LEU A 222 -13.38 16.15 4.04
N LEU A 223 -13.18 17.16 4.87
CA LEU A 223 -14.14 17.59 5.87
C LEU A 223 -15.46 18.06 5.23
N TYR A 224 -15.38 18.77 4.11
CA TYR A 224 -16.56 19.20 3.36
C TYR A 224 -17.37 18.03 2.79
N THR A 225 -16.69 16.96 2.34
CA THR A 225 -17.32 15.78 1.73
C THR A 225 -17.74 14.72 2.78
N SER A 226 -17.24 14.83 4.01
CA SER A 226 -17.60 13.91 5.10
C SER A 226 -18.98 14.22 5.65
N PRO A 227 -19.78 13.20 6.07
CA PRO A 227 -21.07 13.44 6.68
C PRO A 227 -20.90 14.25 7.98
N SER A 228 -21.58 15.38 8.08
CA SER A 228 -21.65 16.15 9.32
C SER A 228 -22.33 15.32 10.42
N PRO A 229 -21.90 15.44 11.69
CA PRO A 229 -22.68 14.89 12.80
C PRO A 229 -24.14 15.39 12.84
N ARG A 230 -24.41 16.56 12.23
CA ARG A 230 -25.77 17.11 12.10
C ARG A 230 -26.62 16.38 11.07
N ASP A 231 -25.99 15.74 10.06
CA ASP A 231 -26.73 15.01 9.00
C ASP A 231 -27.25 13.65 9.48
N ARG A 232 -26.80 13.18 10.65
CA ARG A 232 -27.26 11.92 11.28
C ARG A 232 -28.51 12.08 12.14
N GLY A 233 -29.02 13.28 12.26
CA GLY A 233 -30.14 13.63 13.16
C GLY A 233 -31.52 13.72 12.51
N TRP A 234 -31.68 13.40 11.23
CA TRP A 234 -32.94 13.52 10.49
C TRP A 234 -33.36 12.21 9.80
N SER A 235 -33.29 11.10 10.52
CA SER A 235 -33.95 9.85 10.10
C SER A 235 -34.77 9.26 11.23
#